data_db52ce78797f79b6e998af07de61b82e
#
_entry.id   db52ce78797f79b6e998af07de61b82e
#
_cell.length_a   1.000
_cell.length_b   1.000
_cell.length_c   1.000
_cell.angle_alpha   90.00
_cell.angle_beta   90.00
_cell.angle_gamma   90.00
#
_symmetry.space_group_name_H-M   'P 1'
#
loop_
_entity.id
_entity.type
_entity.pdbx_description
1 polymer ?
#
loop_
_entity_poly.entity_id
_entity_poly.type
_entity_poly.pdbx_seq_one_letter_code
_entity_poly.pdbx_strand_id
1 'polypeptide(L)'
;MEEKETLRWDCLLRFYEKGETMGYLIGWTRQTAEVLKELETTGEYRVKEEYIRKKNGDIAGYYLELYRLYTEKSRAYLPAAVEGEFPIWFSLNSDYRLQKTEGTVIIRARIPGEMALVIDAGRWDSRGNHMYICKNAKDRADFEKLLNTYGIYDETILVDRKGIFYPMLRKRMMESWERLFTMPPDRPENGYATTWVLKQEWIEEIIL
;
A
#
# COMPACT_ATOMS: atom_id res chain seq x y z
N MET A 1 -2.63 -11.37 32.40
CA MET A 1 -3.80 -11.01 31.59
C MET A 1 -3.38 -9.78 30.81
N GLU A 2 -2.77 -9.98 29.64
CA GLU A 2 -2.47 -8.88 28.72
C GLU A 2 -3.78 -8.45 28.07
N GLU A 3 -4.24 -7.26 28.43
CA GLU A 3 -5.28 -6.59 27.68
C GLU A 3 -4.75 -6.37 26.27
N LYS A 4 -5.32 -7.12 25.32
CA LYS A 4 -5.20 -6.83 23.91
C LYS A 4 -5.84 -5.45 23.67
N GLU A 5 -5.04 -4.40 23.69
CA GLU A 5 -5.40 -3.14 23.05
C GLU A 5 -5.51 -3.39 21.54
N THR A 6 -6.57 -4.06 21.17
CA THR A 6 -7.00 -4.09 19.78
C THR A 6 -7.46 -2.68 19.47
N LEU A 7 -6.65 -1.94 18.71
CA LEU A 7 -7.08 -0.67 18.14
C LEU A 7 -8.46 -0.90 17.52
N ARG A 8 -9.47 -0.22 18.08
CA ARG A 8 -10.81 -0.26 17.49
C ARG A 8 -10.72 0.45 16.16
N TRP A 9 -10.97 -0.29 15.10
CA TRP A 9 -10.93 0.19 13.71
C TRP A 9 -11.86 1.38 13.46
N ASP A 10 -12.89 1.57 14.31
CA ASP A 10 -13.70 2.79 14.41
C ASP A 10 -12.84 4.04 14.67
N CYS A 11 -11.68 3.91 15.36
CA CYS A 11 -10.72 4.99 15.53
C CYS A 11 -9.96 5.33 14.25
N LEU A 12 -9.57 4.33 13.44
CA LEU A 12 -8.91 4.55 12.15
C LEU A 12 -9.78 5.32 11.18
N LEU A 13 -11.07 4.98 11.10
CA LEU A 13 -12.05 5.69 10.25
C LEU A 13 -12.30 7.12 10.74
N ARG A 14 -12.37 7.34 12.06
CA ARG A 14 -12.54 8.67 12.67
C ARG A 14 -11.29 9.55 12.53
N PHE A 15 -10.12 8.94 12.40
CA PHE A 15 -8.86 9.66 12.22
C PHE A 15 -8.83 10.44 10.90
N TYR A 16 -9.29 9.82 9.81
CA TYR A 16 -9.43 10.51 8.52
C TYR A 16 -10.50 11.62 8.55
N GLU A 17 -11.49 11.51 9.47
CA GLU A 17 -12.59 12.47 9.57
C GLU A 17 -12.36 13.59 10.59
N LYS A 18 -11.53 13.40 11.63
CA LYS A 18 -11.44 14.32 12.79
C LYS A 18 -10.05 14.82 13.20
N GLY A 19 -8.96 14.33 12.59
CA GLY A 19 -7.60 14.77 12.95
C GLY A 19 -7.17 14.41 14.39
N GLU A 20 -7.74 13.36 14.99
CA GLU A 20 -7.36 12.87 16.31
C GLU A 20 -6.08 12.03 16.25
N THR A 21 -5.22 12.12 17.27
CA THR A 21 -3.96 11.36 17.35
C THR A 21 -4.26 9.87 17.44
N MET A 22 -3.81 9.09 16.46
CA MET A 22 -3.89 7.63 16.50
C MET A 22 -2.89 7.06 17.51
N GLY A 23 -3.26 5.93 18.10
CA GLY A 23 -2.32 5.07 18.81
C GLY A 23 -1.29 4.45 17.85
N TYR A 24 -0.92 3.19 18.10
CA TYR A 24 0.07 2.49 17.27
C TYR A 24 -0.58 1.42 16.42
N LEU A 25 -0.01 1.17 15.24
CA LEU A 25 -0.30 0.02 14.38
C LEU A 25 0.79 -1.03 14.56
N ILE A 26 0.40 -2.31 14.64
CA ILE A 26 1.35 -3.41 14.55
C ILE A 26 1.37 -3.90 13.11
N GLY A 27 2.56 -3.93 12.51
CA GLY A 27 2.72 -4.37 11.13
C GLY A 27 3.99 -5.20 10.93
N TRP A 28 3.97 -6.02 9.90
CA TRP A 28 5.07 -6.90 9.50
C TRP A 28 5.59 -6.50 8.12
N THR A 29 6.89 -6.30 8.02
CA THR A 29 7.55 -6.03 6.75
C THR A 29 8.68 -7.01 6.50
N ARG A 30 8.85 -7.45 5.24
CA ARG A 30 10.02 -8.22 4.82
C ARG A 30 11.03 -7.29 4.18
N GLN A 31 12.23 -7.27 4.74
CA GLN A 31 13.33 -6.43 4.27
C GLN A 31 14.57 -7.30 4.00
N THR A 32 15.56 -6.77 3.27
CA THR A 32 16.85 -7.41 3.15
C THR A 32 17.61 -7.32 4.48
N ALA A 33 18.49 -8.26 4.77
CA ALA A 33 19.23 -8.26 6.03
C ALA A 33 20.17 -7.03 6.19
N GLU A 34 20.55 -6.40 5.06
CA GLU A 34 21.35 -5.18 5.07
C GLU A 34 20.66 -4.00 5.77
N VAL A 35 19.32 -3.99 5.79
CA VAL A 35 18.52 -2.95 6.45
C VAL A 35 18.83 -2.88 7.95
N LEU A 36 19.14 -4.01 8.59
CA LEU A 36 19.48 -4.03 10.02
C LEU A 36 20.75 -3.22 10.30
N LYS A 37 21.75 -3.29 9.42
CA LYS A 37 22.97 -2.48 9.53
C LYS A 37 22.69 -0.98 9.41
N GLU A 38 21.81 -0.59 8.49
CA GLU A 38 21.42 0.82 8.32
C GLU A 38 20.70 1.32 9.57
N LEU A 39 19.75 0.54 10.10
CA LEU A 39 19.03 0.85 11.35
C LEU A 39 19.98 0.99 12.55
N GLU A 40 20.91 0.07 12.74
CA GLU A 40 21.91 0.13 13.82
C GLU A 40 22.82 1.38 13.72
N THR A 41 23.15 1.81 12.51
CA THR A 41 24.10 2.90 12.28
C THR A 41 23.43 4.28 12.33
N THR A 42 22.22 4.41 11.78
CA THR A 42 21.54 5.69 11.57
C THR A 42 20.31 5.88 12.45
N GLY A 43 19.79 4.79 13.04
CA GLY A 43 18.52 4.77 13.78
C GLY A 43 17.29 4.72 12.89
N GLU A 44 17.44 4.88 11.57
CA GLU A 44 16.33 4.87 10.62
C GLU A 44 16.71 4.22 9.28
N TYR A 45 15.69 3.74 8.57
CA TYR A 45 15.81 3.18 7.22
C TYR A 45 14.77 3.82 6.30
N ARG A 46 15.19 4.14 5.08
CA ARG A 46 14.34 4.62 3.99
C ARG A 46 14.61 3.78 2.74
N VAL A 47 13.55 3.46 2.00
CA VAL A 47 13.68 2.68 0.75
C VAL A 47 14.42 3.49 -0.30
N LYS A 48 15.44 2.87 -0.91
CA LYS A 48 16.22 3.43 -2.02
C LYS A 48 15.83 2.76 -3.34
N GLU A 49 15.91 3.49 -4.44
CA GLU A 49 15.60 2.99 -5.78
C GLU A 49 16.37 1.72 -6.12
N GLU A 50 17.65 1.65 -5.74
CA GLU A 50 18.52 0.50 -6.01
C GLU A 50 17.98 -0.82 -5.40
N TYR A 51 17.31 -0.74 -4.25
CA TYR A 51 16.69 -1.92 -3.61
C TYR A 51 15.48 -2.41 -4.39
N ILE A 52 14.67 -1.47 -4.91
CA ILE A 52 13.52 -1.81 -5.76
C ILE A 52 13.99 -2.44 -7.06
N ARG A 53 15.07 -1.91 -7.67
CA ARG A 53 15.67 -2.46 -8.88
C ARG A 53 16.23 -3.86 -8.65
N LYS A 54 16.99 -4.07 -7.58
CA LYS A 54 17.55 -5.37 -7.21
C LYS A 54 16.46 -6.41 -6.98
N LYS A 55 15.36 -6.03 -6.31
CA LYS A 55 14.24 -6.92 -5.97
C LYS A 55 13.40 -7.32 -7.18
N ASN A 56 13.14 -6.40 -8.11
CA ASN A 56 12.13 -6.57 -9.15
C ASN A 56 12.73 -6.83 -10.56
N GLY A 57 14.07 -6.74 -10.74
CA GLY A 57 14.72 -7.02 -12.02
C GLY A 57 14.11 -6.24 -13.18
N ASP A 58 13.74 -6.93 -14.24
CA ASP A 58 13.23 -6.33 -15.49
C ASP A 58 11.93 -5.54 -15.33
N ILE A 59 11.12 -5.86 -14.32
CA ILE A 59 9.86 -5.16 -14.04
C ILE A 59 10.02 -4.01 -13.04
N ALA A 60 11.26 -3.71 -12.62
CA ALA A 60 11.52 -2.65 -11.63
C ALA A 60 11.03 -1.28 -12.08
N GLY A 61 11.13 -0.95 -13.38
CA GLY A 61 10.65 0.31 -13.93
C GLY A 61 9.17 0.57 -13.64
N TYR A 62 8.34 -0.46 -13.80
CA TYR A 62 6.93 -0.40 -13.48
C TYR A 62 6.67 -0.12 -11.99
N TYR A 63 7.37 -0.85 -11.09
CA TYR A 63 7.18 -0.64 -9.65
C TYR A 63 7.69 0.71 -9.16
N LEU A 64 8.77 1.22 -9.75
CA LEU A 64 9.29 2.55 -9.43
C LEU A 64 8.26 3.64 -9.77
N GLU A 65 7.67 3.58 -10.97
CA GLU A 65 6.63 4.50 -11.38
C GLU A 65 5.39 4.39 -10.47
N LEU A 66 4.92 3.17 -10.22
CA LEU A 66 3.77 2.90 -9.37
C LEU A 66 3.96 3.44 -7.94
N TYR A 67 5.13 3.22 -7.35
CA TYR A 67 5.43 3.67 -5.98
C TYR A 67 5.61 5.20 -5.91
N ARG A 68 6.18 5.84 -6.92
CA ARG A 68 6.27 7.30 -6.99
C ARG A 68 4.89 7.95 -7.07
N LEU A 69 4.03 7.44 -7.94
CA LEU A 69 2.63 7.90 -8.05
C LEU A 69 1.88 7.69 -6.73
N TYR A 70 2.07 6.54 -6.08
CA TYR A 70 1.48 6.27 -4.78
C TYR A 70 1.97 7.28 -3.72
N THR A 71 3.28 7.52 -3.65
CA THR A 71 3.88 8.47 -2.71
C THR A 71 3.39 9.90 -2.95
N GLU A 72 3.31 10.33 -4.20
CA GLU A 72 2.80 11.65 -4.56
C GLU A 72 1.35 11.86 -4.09
N LYS A 73 0.49 10.87 -4.34
CA LYS A 73 -0.91 10.90 -3.90
C LYS A 73 -1.04 10.87 -2.37
N SER A 74 -0.20 10.09 -1.71
CA SER A 74 -0.20 9.93 -0.24
C SER A 74 0.08 11.24 0.49
N ARG A 75 0.82 12.18 -0.10
CA ARG A 75 1.11 13.50 0.49
C ARG A 75 -0.15 14.33 0.78
N ALA A 76 -1.24 14.10 0.05
CA ALA A 76 -2.51 14.77 0.31
C ALA A 76 -3.18 14.29 1.60
N TYR A 77 -2.86 13.07 2.05
CA TYR A 77 -3.48 12.41 3.21
C TYR A 77 -2.55 12.37 4.42
N LEU A 78 -1.25 12.35 4.20
CA LEU A 78 -0.23 12.23 5.26
C LEU A 78 0.98 13.14 4.96
N PRO A 79 0.80 14.46 4.82
CA PRO A 79 1.83 15.34 4.28
C PRO A 79 3.09 15.38 5.15
N ALA A 80 2.95 15.37 6.48
CA ALA A 80 4.08 15.47 7.40
C ALA A 80 4.92 14.18 7.52
N ALA A 81 4.36 13.03 7.12
CA ALA A 81 5.03 11.73 7.25
C ALA A 81 5.64 11.23 5.93
N VAL A 82 5.27 11.83 4.79
CA VAL A 82 5.73 11.41 3.45
C VAL A 82 6.97 12.21 3.04
N GLU A 83 8.11 11.88 3.61
CA GLU A 83 9.38 12.55 3.32
C GLU A 83 10.28 11.79 2.34
N GLY A 84 9.93 10.53 2.00
CA GLY A 84 10.70 9.68 1.09
C GLY A 84 10.11 9.65 -0.31
N GLU A 85 10.83 8.99 -1.22
CA GLU A 85 10.39 8.74 -2.60
C GLU A 85 9.56 7.45 -2.69
N PHE A 86 9.85 6.47 -1.83
CA PHE A 86 9.24 5.14 -1.89
C PHE A 86 8.71 4.69 -0.54
N PRO A 87 7.53 4.02 -0.52
CA PRO A 87 6.93 3.54 0.72
C PRO A 87 7.59 2.24 1.22
N ILE A 88 7.58 2.07 2.54
CA ILE A 88 7.80 0.79 3.22
C ILE A 88 6.43 0.18 3.46
N TRP A 89 6.24 -1.06 3.03
CA TRP A 89 4.98 -1.78 3.11
C TRP A 89 4.94 -2.71 4.31
N PHE A 90 3.88 -2.63 5.10
CA PHE A 90 3.62 -3.50 6.24
C PHE A 90 2.29 -4.23 6.04
N SER A 91 2.26 -5.55 6.21
CA SER A 91 1.01 -6.27 6.41
C SER A 91 0.49 -5.99 7.82
N LEU A 92 -0.78 -5.70 7.97
CA LEU A 92 -1.44 -5.53 9.27
C LEU A 92 -1.94 -6.85 9.87
N ASN A 93 -1.81 -7.95 9.11
CA ASN A 93 -2.15 -9.28 9.54
C ASN A 93 -0.93 -10.21 9.44
N SER A 94 -0.62 -10.90 10.55
CA SER A 94 0.49 -11.86 10.59
C SER A 94 0.35 -13.02 9.60
N ASP A 95 -0.88 -13.43 9.30
CA ASP A 95 -1.14 -14.56 8.41
C ASP A 95 -0.95 -14.21 6.93
N TYR A 96 -1.07 -12.92 6.59
CA TYR A 96 -0.86 -12.40 5.23
C TYR A 96 0.51 -11.74 5.04
N ARG A 97 1.38 -11.77 6.06
CA ARG A 97 2.75 -11.25 5.91
C ARG A 97 3.54 -12.07 4.89
N LEU A 98 4.43 -11.41 4.19
CA LEU A 98 5.37 -12.09 3.30
C LEU A 98 6.22 -13.10 4.08
N GLN A 99 6.39 -14.29 3.52
CA GLN A 99 7.27 -15.31 4.11
C GLN A 99 8.73 -14.88 3.96
N LYS A 100 9.55 -15.27 4.95
CA LYS A 100 11.01 -15.09 4.88
C LYS A 100 11.58 -15.85 3.68
N THR A 101 12.52 -15.24 3.00
CA THR A 101 13.34 -15.86 1.94
C THR A 101 14.81 -15.66 2.26
N GLU A 102 15.69 -16.37 1.57
CA GLU A 102 17.14 -16.21 1.74
C GLU A 102 17.57 -14.74 1.62
N GLY A 103 18.45 -14.29 2.50
CA GLY A 103 18.94 -12.91 2.55
C GLY A 103 17.92 -11.88 3.05
N THR A 104 16.75 -12.31 3.55
CA THR A 104 15.73 -11.40 4.09
C THR A 104 15.44 -11.68 5.57
N VAL A 105 14.87 -10.67 6.21
CA VAL A 105 14.34 -10.73 7.58
C VAL A 105 12.90 -10.24 7.59
N ILE A 106 12.11 -10.72 8.55
CA ILE A 106 10.79 -10.15 8.83
C ILE A 106 10.93 -9.26 10.06
N ILE A 107 10.51 -8.04 9.95
CA ILE A 107 10.48 -7.05 11.03
C ILE A 107 9.04 -6.84 11.44
N ARG A 108 8.74 -7.06 12.73
CA ARG A 108 7.51 -6.65 13.37
C ARG A 108 7.76 -5.28 14.00
N ALA A 109 6.94 -4.31 13.65
CA ALA A 109 7.09 -2.94 14.13
C ALA A 109 5.79 -2.40 14.73
N ARG A 110 5.95 -1.54 15.74
CA ARG A 110 4.91 -0.74 16.37
C ARG A 110 4.99 0.68 15.80
N ILE A 111 4.18 0.95 14.82
CA ILE A 111 4.23 2.16 13.99
C ILE A 111 3.28 3.21 14.56
N PRO A 112 3.72 4.46 14.86
CA PRO A 112 2.82 5.54 15.22
C PRO A 112 1.79 5.77 14.10
N GLY A 113 0.52 5.89 14.46
CA GLY A 113 -0.56 5.99 13.48
C GLY A 113 -0.45 7.20 12.57
N GLU A 114 0.05 8.32 13.11
CA GLU A 114 0.31 9.55 12.35
C GLU A 114 1.47 9.43 11.35
N MET A 115 2.22 8.33 11.39
CA MET A 115 3.32 8.04 10.45
C MET A 115 2.93 7.02 9.38
N ALA A 116 1.69 6.52 9.39
CA ALA A 116 1.26 5.45 8.51
C ALA A 116 -0.04 5.79 7.76
N LEU A 117 -0.07 5.45 6.47
CA LEU A 117 -1.27 5.44 5.67
C LEU A 117 -1.76 3.99 5.51
N VAL A 118 -3.00 3.73 5.91
CA VAL A 118 -3.61 2.39 5.79
C VAL A 118 -4.48 2.33 4.54
N ILE A 119 -4.25 1.31 3.73
CA ILE A 119 -5.00 1.08 2.49
C ILE A 119 -5.54 -0.34 2.41
N ASP A 120 -6.58 -0.51 1.62
CA ASP A 120 -7.15 -1.82 1.30
C ASP A 120 -6.22 -2.63 0.39
N ALA A 121 -5.90 -3.87 0.80
CA ALA A 121 -4.99 -4.74 0.05
C ALA A 121 -5.55 -5.12 -1.33
N GLY A 122 -6.85 -5.45 -1.42
CA GLY A 122 -7.48 -5.82 -2.70
C GLY A 122 -7.55 -4.65 -3.68
N ARG A 123 -7.76 -3.43 -3.20
CA ARG A 123 -7.71 -2.23 -4.05
C ARG A 123 -6.29 -1.93 -4.51
N TRP A 124 -5.29 -2.15 -3.64
CA TRP A 124 -3.89 -2.03 -4.05
C TRP A 124 -3.53 -3.05 -5.13
N ASP A 125 -3.95 -4.31 -4.96
CA ASP A 125 -3.74 -5.35 -5.96
C ASP A 125 -4.43 -5.01 -7.29
N SER A 126 -5.66 -4.49 -7.23
CA SER A 126 -6.38 -4.02 -8.42
C SER A 126 -5.62 -2.89 -9.13
N ARG A 127 -5.10 -1.91 -8.37
CA ARG A 127 -4.29 -0.82 -8.93
C ARG A 127 -2.99 -1.34 -9.56
N GLY A 128 -2.30 -2.25 -8.88
CA GLY A 128 -1.05 -2.87 -9.34
C GLY A 128 -1.23 -3.73 -10.59
N ASN A 129 -2.41 -4.29 -10.81
CA ASN A 129 -2.75 -5.07 -11.99
C ASN A 129 -3.54 -4.30 -13.05
N HIS A 130 -3.59 -2.97 -12.96
CA HIS A 130 -4.30 -2.11 -13.90
C HIS A 130 -5.81 -2.42 -14.01
N MET A 131 -6.42 -2.87 -12.91
CA MET A 131 -7.83 -3.21 -12.85
C MET A 131 -8.68 -2.04 -12.31
N TYR A 132 -9.97 -2.08 -12.63
CA TYR A 132 -10.95 -1.13 -12.12
C TYR A 132 -11.18 -1.36 -10.62
N ILE A 133 -11.03 -0.32 -9.81
CA ILE A 133 -11.38 -0.34 -8.39
C ILE A 133 -12.86 -0.01 -8.26
N CYS A 134 -13.70 -1.02 -8.00
CA CYS A 134 -15.14 -0.84 -7.85
C CYS A 134 -15.51 -0.28 -6.47
N LYS A 135 -16.64 0.45 -6.40
CA LYS A 135 -17.23 0.92 -5.13
C LYS A 135 -17.96 -0.20 -4.40
N ASN A 136 -18.57 -1.09 -5.15
CA ASN A 136 -19.36 -2.23 -4.66
C ASN A 136 -19.64 -3.19 -5.82
N ALA A 137 -20.30 -4.30 -5.54
CA ALA A 137 -20.63 -5.33 -6.53
C ALA A 137 -21.48 -4.79 -7.71
N LYS A 138 -22.41 -3.86 -7.46
CA LYS A 138 -23.20 -3.25 -8.52
C LYS A 138 -22.34 -2.42 -9.47
N ASP A 139 -21.46 -1.57 -8.94
CA ASP A 139 -20.53 -0.76 -9.75
C ASP A 139 -19.59 -1.65 -10.58
N ARG A 140 -19.17 -2.81 -10.05
CA ARG A 140 -18.40 -3.82 -10.79
C ARG A 140 -19.21 -4.38 -11.96
N ALA A 141 -20.43 -4.84 -11.71
CA ALA A 141 -21.30 -5.40 -12.74
C ALA A 141 -21.65 -4.38 -13.84
N ASP A 142 -21.89 -3.11 -13.45
CA ASP A 142 -22.16 -2.02 -14.40
C ASP A 142 -20.93 -1.75 -15.29
N PHE A 143 -19.72 -1.82 -14.73
CA PHE A 143 -18.48 -1.65 -15.51
C PHE A 143 -18.24 -2.81 -16.46
N GLU A 144 -18.42 -4.07 -16.00
CA GLU A 144 -18.29 -5.27 -16.83
C GLU A 144 -19.30 -5.28 -17.98
N LYS A 145 -20.55 -4.91 -17.71
CA LYS A 145 -21.56 -4.76 -18.76
C LYS A 145 -21.14 -3.74 -19.81
N LEU A 146 -20.53 -2.64 -19.38
CA LEU A 146 -20.02 -1.60 -20.28
C LEU A 146 -18.86 -2.13 -21.11
N LEU A 147 -17.88 -2.85 -20.52
CA LEU A 147 -16.79 -3.50 -21.26
C LEU A 147 -17.31 -4.45 -22.33
N ASN A 148 -18.29 -5.31 -21.95
CA ASN A 148 -18.91 -6.26 -22.87
C ASN A 148 -19.60 -5.60 -24.06
N THR A 149 -20.20 -4.42 -23.86
CA THR A 149 -20.81 -3.63 -24.97
C THR A 149 -19.79 -3.24 -26.03
N TYR A 150 -18.53 -3.06 -25.64
CA TYR A 150 -17.40 -2.76 -26.54
C TYR A 150 -16.58 -4.01 -26.93
N GLY A 151 -16.99 -5.21 -26.54
CA GLY A 151 -16.25 -6.45 -26.81
C GLY A 151 -14.91 -6.55 -26.09
N ILE A 152 -14.77 -5.86 -24.96
CA ILE A 152 -13.55 -5.86 -24.14
C ILE A 152 -13.68 -6.93 -23.07
N TYR A 153 -12.85 -7.98 -23.15
CA TYR A 153 -12.82 -9.09 -22.19
C TYR A 153 -11.70 -8.95 -21.16
N ASP A 154 -10.70 -8.15 -21.48
CA ASP A 154 -9.57 -7.83 -20.58
C ASP A 154 -9.48 -6.33 -20.38
N GLU A 155 -9.86 -5.87 -19.19
CA GLU A 155 -9.90 -4.44 -18.87
C GLU A 155 -8.51 -3.78 -18.85
N THR A 156 -7.42 -4.56 -18.71
CA THR A 156 -6.05 -4.02 -18.67
C THR A 156 -5.65 -3.35 -19.97
N ILE A 157 -6.25 -3.73 -21.09
CA ILE A 157 -6.02 -3.08 -22.39
C ILE A 157 -6.36 -1.58 -22.40
N LEU A 158 -7.20 -1.14 -21.46
CA LEU A 158 -7.56 0.28 -21.34
C LEU A 158 -6.38 1.14 -20.90
N VAL A 159 -5.36 0.54 -20.30
CA VAL A 159 -4.18 1.28 -19.78
C VAL A 159 -3.03 1.29 -20.77
N ASP A 160 -2.96 0.32 -21.65
CA ASP A 160 -1.97 0.25 -22.71
C ASP A 160 -2.30 1.15 -23.93
N ARG A 161 -1.56 1.01 -25.02
CA ARG A 161 -1.75 1.79 -26.25
C ARG A 161 -3.13 1.61 -26.88
N LYS A 162 -3.78 0.47 -26.68
CA LYS A 162 -5.13 0.20 -27.21
C LYS A 162 -6.20 1.02 -26.48
N GLY A 163 -5.94 1.43 -25.25
CA GLY A 163 -6.84 2.26 -24.47
C GLY A 163 -7.15 3.62 -25.10
N ILE A 164 -6.34 4.11 -26.06
CA ILE A 164 -6.62 5.35 -26.80
C ILE A 164 -7.91 5.27 -27.63
N PHE A 165 -8.33 4.06 -28.04
CA PHE A 165 -9.57 3.85 -28.79
C PHE A 165 -10.82 3.88 -27.90
N TYR A 166 -10.64 3.87 -26.58
CA TYR A 166 -11.72 3.83 -25.57
C TYR A 166 -11.52 4.93 -24.51
N PRO A 167 -11.44 6.22 -24.90
CA PRO A 167 -11.01 7.28 -23.98
C PRO A 167 -11.91 7.44 -22.76
N MET A 168 -13.23 7.23 -22.91
CA MET A 168 -14.17 7.31 -21.79
C MET A 168 -14.01 6.17 -20.80
N LEU A 169 -13.79 4.94 -21.28
CA LEU A 169 -13.54 3.77 -20.41
C LEU A 169 -12.20 3.89 -19.71
N ARG A 170 -11.16 4.27 -20.44
CA ARG A 170 -9.83 4.55 -19.87
C ARG A 170 -9.92 5.60 -18.74
N LYS A 171 -10.59 6.72 -19.01
CA LYS A 171 -10.79 7.78 -18.01
C LYS A 171 -11.51 7.23 -16.78
N ARG A 172 -12.62 6.53 -16.96
CA ARG A 172 -13.38 5.93 -15.84
C ARG A 172 -12.54 4.96 -15.02
N MET A 173 -11.72 4.13 -15.68
CA MET A 173 -10.79 3.23 -15.01
C MET A 173 -9.77 4.01 -14.18
N MET A 174 -9.07 4.97 -14.77
CA MET A 174 -8.04 5.75 -14.09
C MET A 174 -8.62 6.56 -12.91
N GLU A 175 -9.81 7.14 -13.07
CA GLU A 175 -10.53 7.83 -11.98
C GLU A 175 -10.91 6.88 -10.85
N SER A 176 -11.16 5.59 -11.14
CA SER A 176 -11.47 4.61 -10.10
C SER A 176 -10.30 4.37 -9.14
N TRP A 177 -9.06 4.59 -9.59
CA TRP A 177 -7.86 4.39 -8.77
C TRP A 177 -7.72 5.38 -7.62
N GLU A 178 -8.39 6.55 -7.69
CA GLU A 178 -8.47 7.48 -6.56
C GLU A 178 -9.20 6.85 -5.36
N ARG A 179 -10.01 5.81 -5.58
CA ARG A 179 -10.72 5.08 -4.53
C ARG A 179 -9.79 4.33 -3.58
N LEU A 180 -8.55 4.08 -3.99
CA LEU A 180 -7.52 3.53 -3.10
C LEU A 180 -7.31 4.43 -1.87
N PHE A 181 -7.45 5.75 -2.04
CA PHE A 181 -7.20 6.75 -1.02
C PHE A 181 -8.49 7.33 -0.41
N THR A 182 -9.58 7.34 -1.18
CA THR A 182 -10.82 8.02 -0.81
C THR A 182 -11.88 7.11 -0.19
N MET A 183 -11.66 5.79 -0.24
CA MET A 183 -12.55 4.81 0.37
C MET A 183 -11.84 4.13 1.54
N PRO A 184 -12.50 4.02 2.71
CA PRO A 184 -11.93 3.27 3.82
C PRO A 184 -11.69 1.81 3.42
N PRO A 185 -10.66 1.14 3.96
CA PRO A 185 -10.47 -0.29 3.74
C PRO A 185 -11.68 -1.10 4.20
N ASP A 186 -12.09 -2.08 3.40
CA ASP A 186 -13.23 -2.94 3.73
C ASP A 186 -12.91 -3.86 4.93
N ARG A 187 -11.65 -4.26 5.05
CA ARG A 187 -11.08 -5.05 6.15
C ARG A 187 -9.71 -4.49 6.53
N PRO A 188 -9.69 -3.42 7.33
CA PRO A 188 -8.44 -2.75 7.69
C PRO A 188 -7.40 -3.68 8.32
N GLU A 189 -7.85 -4.68 9.10
CA GLU A 189 -6.99 -5.69 9.73
C GLU A 189 -6.25 -6.59 8.73
N ASN A 190 -6.73 -6.66 7.48
CA ASN A 190 -6.12 -7.39 6.38
C ASN A 190 -5.47 -6.45 5.35
N GLY A 191 -5.43 -5.15 5.66
CA GLY A 191 -4.85 -4.13 4.79
C GLY A 191 -3.34 -4.05 4.86
N TYR A 192 -2.82 -3.07 4.13
CA TYR A 192 -1.43 -2.64 4.23
C TYR A 192 -1.35 -1.29 4.93
N ALA A 193 -0.36 -1.16 5.82
CA ALA A 193 0.12 0.15 6.26
C ALA A 193 1.36 0.52 5.46
N THR A 194 1.50 1.78 5.10
CA THR A 194 2.69 2.31 4.44
C THR A 194 3.28 3.45 5.23
N THR A 195 4.61 3.44 5.39
CA THR A 195 5.40 4.53 5.94
C THR A 195 6.51 4.90 4.96
N TRP A 196 7.17 6.03 5.16
CA TRP A 196 8.33 6.44 4.35
C TRP A 196 9.64 6.44 5.15
N VAL A 197 9.54 5.96 6.37
CA VAL A 197 10.67 5.69 7.27
C VAL A 197 10.33 4.49 8.13
N LEU A 198 11.31 3.66 8.46
CA LEU A 198 11.27 2.69 9.53
C LEU A 198 12.31 3.11 10.57
N LYS A 199 11.89 3.35 11.81
CA LYS A 199 12.80 3.72 12.88
C LYS A 199 13.12 2.50 13.74
N GLN A 200 14.36 2.45 14.24
CA GLN A 200 14.81 1.37 15.11
C GLN A 200 13.95 1.25 16.38
N GLU A 201 13.53 2.37 16.93
CA GLU A 201 12.67 2.43 18.12
C GLU A 201 11.28 1.83 17.94
N TRP A 202 10.83 1.64 16.68
CA TRP A 202 9.54 1.02 16.36
C TRP A 202 9.61 -0.50 16.29
N ILE A 203 10.82 -1.07 16.25
CA ILE A 203 11.01 -2.51 16.07
C ILE A 203 10.76 -3.23 17.37
N GLU A 204 9.80 -4.16 17.37
CA GLU A 204 9.50 -5.02 18.51
C GLU A 204 10.11 -6.42 18.36
N GLU A 205 10.24 -6.92 17.12
CA GLU A 205 10.74 -8.26 16.85
C GLU A 205 11.41 -8.34 15.49
N ILE A 206 12.50 -9.10 15.39
CA ILE A 206 13.18 -9.45 14.14
C ILE A 206 13.21 -10.97 14.05
N ILE A 207 12.59 -11.51 12.99
CA ILE A 207 12.58 -12.94 12.66
C ILE A 207 13.67 -13.17 11.61
N LEU A 208 14.78 -13.77 12.06
CA LEU A 208 15.98 -14.06 11.27
C LEU A 208 15.84 -15.34 10.45
#